data_c65c638bae68df2c5c2e5a9834f355bf
#
_entry.id   c65c638bae68df2c5c2e5a9834f355bf
#
_cell.length_a   1.000
_cell.length_b   1.000
_cell.length_c   1.000
_cell.angle_alpha   90.00
_cell.angle_beta   90.00
_cell.angle_gamma   90.00
#
_symmetry.space_group_name_H-M   'P 1'
#
loop_
_entity.id
_entity.type
_entity.pdbx_description
1 polymer ?
#
loop_
_entity_poly.entity_id
_entity_poly.type
_entity_poly.pdbx_seq_one_letter_code
_entity_poly.pdbx_strand_id
1 'polypeptide(L)'
;MKRFVLLLSASGLALAALPSAKVAIKESNGYRTITSNGLPDHKPGTFPRKGNPNSIAAQEYSFRMPLQPAVAAAPFPSRHSSFGVALNGVPFEPGTAEFWNFDPNAGWKYEAMSGKIDLGLDEHNAHVQPTGSYHYHGLPTGLIAKLGGDEKEMRLVGYAADGFPIYTSFGYSDPTDAKSPLKKLRSSYQVKKDTRPGGPGGTYDGTFTEDYEYVAGSGDLDECNGVTGPTPEYPQGIFHYHITAEFPQLSRLYKGTPDSSFEKRGPGPGSSGGPGGRLGAGSGQQRRGGPGARGPRPDGPLPRREGQDRNPLAAPPFPP
;
A
#
# COMPACT_ATOMS: atom_id res chain seq x y z
N MET A 1 -55.40 35.05 22.59
CA MET A 1 -54.53 33.92 22.46
C MET A 1 -53.80 34.00 21.11
N LYS A 2 -52.55 34.44 21.12
CA LYS A 2 -51.71 34.53 19.89
C LYS A 2 -50.92 33.24 19.75
N ARG A 3 -51.17 32.46 18.68
CA ARG A 3 -50.43 31.23 18.34
C ARG A 3 -49.13 31.65 17.65
N PHE A 4 -47.99 31.38 18.29
CA PHE A 4 -46.68 31.42 17.67
C PHE A 4 -46.49 30.12 16.86
N VAL A 5 -46.31 30.24 15.56
CA VAL A 5 -45.89 29.14 14.68
C VAL A 5 -44.35 29.21 14.61
N LEU A 6 -43.67 28.22 15.19
CA LEU A 6 -42.26 28.06 15.11
C LEU A 6 -41.92 27.36 13.78
N LEU A 7 -41.38 28.09 12.82
CA LEU A 7 -40.81 27.51 11.59
C LEU A 7 -39.43 26.93 11.91
N LEU A 8 -39.34 25.59 12.01
CA LEU A 8 -38.06 24.91 11.98
C LEU A 8 -37.53 24.89 10.54
N SER A 9 -36.52 25.69 10.26
CA SER A 9 -35.75 25.58 9.03
C SER A 9 -34.78 24.39 9.15
N ALA A 10 -35.08 23.29 8.49
CA ALA A 10 -34.15 22.19 8.30
C ALA A 10 -33.06 22.61 7.31
N SER A 11 -31.91 23.02 7.81
CA SER A 11 -30.70 23.20 6.98
C SER A 11 -30.18 21.83 6.54
N GLY A 12 -30.61 21.35 5.39
CA GLY A 12 -30.03 20.19 4.76
C GLY A 12 -28.59 20.51 4.35
N LEU A 13 -27.59 19.86 4.99
CA LEU A 13 -26.24 19.83 4.45
C LEU A 13 -26.30 19.08 3.11
N ALA A 14 -26.23 19.83 2.01
CA ALA A 14 -25.98 19.23 0.71
C ALA A 14 -24.54 18.65 0.73
N LEU A 15 -24.41 17.33 0.71
CA LEU A 15 -23.13 16.70 0.40
C LEU A 15 -22.73 17.18 -0.99
N ALA A 16 -21.65 17.95 -1.07
CA ALA A 16 -21.10 18.35 -2.36
C ALA A 16 -20.71 17.07 -3.13
N ALA A 17 -21.19 16.93 -4.36
CA ALA A 17 -20.82 15.83 -5.23
C ALA A 17 -19.29 15.82 -5.44
N LEU A 18 -18.67 14.63 -5.40
CA LEU A 18 -17.26 14.51 -5.72
C LEU A 18 -16.99 15.04 -7.14
N PRO A 19 -15.88 15.76 -7.36
CA PRO A 19 -15.49 16.15 -8.71
C PRO A 19 -15.23 14.91 -9.57
N SER A 20 -15.24 15.06 -10.89
CA SER A 20 -14.91 13.97 -11.81
C SER A 20 -13.44 13.53 -11.63
N ALA A 21 -13.17 12.25 -11.89
CA ALA A 21 -11.82 11.72 -11.98
C ALA A 21 -11.00 12.49 -13.04
N LYS A 22 -9.75 12.79 -12.72
CA LYS A 22 -8.81 13.46 -13.62
C LYS A 22 -7.50 12.70 -13.60
N VAL A 23 -7.03 12.33 -14.78
CA VAL A 23 -5.73 11.71 -14.97
C VAL A 23 -5.10 12.25 -16.26
N ALA A 24 -3.79 12.48 -16.25
CA ALA A 24 -3.02 12.77 -17.45
C ALA A 24 -1.71 12.01 -17.40
N ILE A 25 -1.36 11.36 -18.50
CA ILE A 25 -0.12 10.60 -18.69
C ILE A 25 0.73 11.35 -19.72
N LYS A 26 1.95 11.67 -19.35
CA LYS A 26 2.94 12.35 -20.21
C LYS A 26 4.25 11.60 -20.18
N GLU A 27 4.88 11.51 -21.34
CA GLU A 27 6.22 10.92 -21.50
C GLU A 27 7.17 11.98 -22.00
N SER A 28 8.26 12.22 -21.27
CA SER A 28 9.29 13.18 -21.64
C SER A 28 10.59 12.90 -20.89
N ASN A 29 11.72 13.22 -21.51
CA ASN A 29 13.05 13.15 -20.90
C ASN A 29 13.35 11.78 -20.23
N GLY A 30 12.89 10.68 -20.84
CA GLY A 30 13.11 9.33 -20.32
C GLY A 30 12.20 8.91 -19.16
N TYR A 31 11.19 9.72 -18.83
CA TYR A 31 10.25 9.44 -17.75
C TYR A 31 8.80 9.48 -18.25
N ARG A 32 7.98 8.62 -17.61
CA ARG A 32 6.52 8.72 -17.61
C ARG A 32 6.09 9.45 -16.35
N THR A 33 5.23 10.44 -16.50
CA THR A 33 4.60 11.15 -15.38
C THR A 33 3.10 10.97 -15.46
N ILE A 34 2.49 10.51 -14.38
CA ILE A 34 1.04 10.38 -14.21
C ILE A 34 0.60 11.39 -13.17
N THR A 35 -0.14 12.40 -13.60
CA THR A 35 -0.80 13.36 -12.70
C THR A 35 -2.26 13.01 -12.55
N SER A 36 -2.79 13.03 -11.33
CA SER A 36 -4.19 12.70 -11.09
C SER A 36 -4.75 13.36 -9.83
N ASN A 37 -6.08 13.38 -9.73
CA ASN A 37 -6.77 13.74 -8.50
C ASN A 37 -7.12 12.51 -7.63
N GLY A 38 -6.62 11.32 -7.94
CA GLY A 38 -6.78 10.09 -7.17
C GLY A 38 -8.22 9.57 -7.07
N LEU A 39 -9.15 10.17 -7.78
CA LEU A 39 -10.53 9.70 -7.82
C LEU A 39 -10.70 8.58 -8.87
N PRO A 40 -11.41 7.48 -8.55
CA PRO A 40 -11.67 6.44 -9.53
C PRO A 40 -12.59 6.95 -10.64
N ASP A 41 -12.37 6.49 -11.87
CA ASP A 41 -13.18 6.78 -13.05
C ASP A 41 -14.37 5.83 -13.24
N HIS A 42 -14.51 4.89 -12.31
CA HIS A 42 -15.65 3.98 -12.15
C HIS A 42 -16.42 4.34 -10.88
N LYS A 43 -17.60 3.76 -10.69
CA LYS A 43 -18.38 3.94 -9.46
C LYS A 43 -17.68 3.18 -8.30
N PRO A 44 -17.12 3.86 -7.29
CA PRO A 44 -16.59 3.18 -6.11
C PRO A 44 -17.71 2.67 -5.22
N GLY A 45 -17.37 1.84 -4.24
CA GLY A 45 -18.24 1.50 -3.13
C GLY A 45 -18.69 2.75 -2.37
N THR A 46 -19.71 2.60 -1.55
CA THR A 46 -20.19 3.69 -0.68
C THR A 46 -19.24 3.87 0.51
N PHE A 47 -18.73 5.08 0.68
CA PHE A 47 -17.89 5.49 1.82
C PHE A 47 -18.47 6.76 2.48
N PRO A 48 -18.49 6.86 3.84
CA PRO A 48 -18.00 5.86 4.83
C PRO A 48 -18.81 4.57 4.83
N ARG A 49 -18.20 3.48 5.28
CA ARG A 49 -18.85 2.17 5.44
C ARG A 49 -18.29 1.42 6.66
N LYS A 50 -18.92 0.30 7.02
CA LYS A 50 -18.38 -0.59 8.06
C LYS A 50 -16.94 -0.98 7.71
N GLY A 51 -16.04 -0.95 8.71
CA GLY A 51 -14.61 -1.21 8.54
C GLY A 51 -13.82 -0.02 7.98
N ASN A 52 -14.47 0.98 7.35
CA ASN A 52 -13.81 2.17 6.83
C ASN A 52 -14.64 3.44 7.04
N PRO A 53 -14.34 4.24 8.07
CA PRO A 53 -15.11 5.45 8.40
C PRO A 53 -14.77 6.68 7.55
N ASN A 54 -13.85 6.56 6.60
CA ASN A 54 -13.33 7.68 5.82
C ASN A 54 -14.20 7.97 4.60
N SER A 55 -14.25 9.22 4.17
CA SER A 55 -14.91 9.65 2.93
C SER A 55 -13.89 9.88 1.83
N ILE A 56 -14.24 9.56 0.59
CA ILE A 56 -13.38 9.82 -0.57
C ILE A 56 -13.22 11.34 -0.75
N ALA A 57 -11.99 11.78 -1.01
CA ALA A 57 -11.67 13.16 -1.34
C ALA A 57 -10.64 13.22 -2.47
N ALA A 58 -10.73 14.26 -3.29
CA ALA A 58 -9.75 14.51 -4.34
C ALA A 58 -8.36 14.79 -3.71
N GLN A 59 -7.34 14.28 -4.38
CA GLN A 59 -5.93 14.42 -4.04
C GLN A 59 -5.20 15.22 -5.13
N GLU A 60 -3.91 15.48 -4.92
CA GLU A 60 -3.02 16.03 -5.93
C GLU A 60 -1.80 15.12 -6.07
N TYR A 61 -1.83 14.24 -7.06
CA TYR A 61 -0.75 13.30 -7.33
C TYR A 61 0.06 13.69 -8.56
N SER A 62 1.37 13.45 -8.48
CA SER A 62 2.30 13.52 -9.61
C SER A 62 3.33 12.40 -9.42
N PHE A 63 3.05 11.25 -10.03
CA PHE A 63 3.90 10.07 -9.99
C PHE A 63 4.84 10.08 -11.19
N ARG A 64 6.13 9.95 -10.98
CA ARG A 64 7.14 9.87 -12.02
C ARG A 64 7.80 8.49 -11.98
N MET A 65 8.06 7.89 -13.13
CA MET A 65 8.75 6.61 -13.24
C MET A 65 9.57 6.53 -14.53
N PRO A 66 10.67 5.78 -14.60
CA PRO A 66 11.47 5.64 -15.82
C PRO A 66 10.67 4.94 -16.93
N LEU A 67 10.86 5.39 -18.18
CA LEU A 67 10.33 4.72 -19.37
C LEU A 67 11.10 3.45 -19.72
N GLN A 68 12.36 3.40 -19.34
CA GLN A 68 13.23 2.23 -19.50
C GLN A 68 13.69 1.76 -18.12
N PRO A 69 12.83 1.01 -17.41
CA PRO A 69 13.16 0.49 -16.10
C PRO A 69 14.30 -0.53 -16.19
N ALA A 70 15.18 -0.53 -15.19
CA ALA A 70 16.28 -1.47 -15.10
C ALA A 70 16.12 -2.37 -13.88
N VAL A 71 16.39 -3.66 -14.06
CA VAL A 71 16.43 -4.64 -12.97
C VAL A 71 17.60 -4.29 -12.04
N ALA A 72 17.34 -4.16 -10.75
CA ALA A 72 18.34 -3.91 -9.74
C ALA A 72 19.09 -5.20 -9.35
N ALA A 73 20.25 -5.04 -8.72
CA ALA A 73 21.04 -6.19 -8.25
C ALA A 73 20.31 -7.01 -7.17
N ALA A 74 19.43 -6.39 -6.40
CA ALA A 74 18.55 -7.04 -5.44
C ALA A 74 17.22 -6.28 -5.35
N PRO A 75 16.11 -6.97 -5.00
CA PRO A 75 14.82 -6.32 -4.83
C PRO A 75 14.81 -5.28 -3.70
N PHE A 76 14.02 -4.23 -3.88
CA PHE A 76 13.79 -3.20 -2.87
C PHE A 76 12.46 -3.41 -2.16
N PRO A 77 12.40 -3.43 -0.82
CA PRO A 77 11.14 -3.47 -0.11
C PRO A 77 10.25 -2.25 -0.40
N SER A 78 8.98 -2.48 -0.69
CA SER A 78 7.97 -1.42 -0.79
C SER A 78 7.59 -0.98 0.62
N ARG A 79 8.30 0.03 1.14
CA ARG A 79 8.09 0.58 2.49
C ARG A 79 7.48 1.97 2.40
N HIS A 80 6.38 2.21 3.13
CA HIS A 80 5.80 3.56 3.33
C HIS A 80 5.52 4.36 2.04
N SER A 81 5.42 3.68 0.90
CA SER A 81 5.16 4.28 -0.40
C SER A 81 3.95 3.62 -1.06
N SER A 82 3.33 4.31 -2.01
CA SER A 82 2.47 3.65 -2.97
C SER A 82 3.35 2.76 -3.85
N PHE A 83 2.98 1.50 -4.02
CA PHE A 83 3.74 0.56 -4.86
C PHE A 83 3.75 0.98 -6.33
N GLY A 84 2.65 1.53 -6.77
CA GLY A 84 2.47 1.96 -8.15
C GLY A 84 1.23 2.83 -8.29
N VAL A 85 0.90 3.13 -9.53
CA VAL A 85 -0.27 3.91 -9.89
C VAL A 85 -1.01 3.24 -11.04
N ALA A 86 -2.34 3.12 -10.91
CA ALA A 86 -3.21 2.60 -11.94
C ALA A 86 -3.36 3.58 -13.12
N LEU A 87 -3.79 3.09 -14.29
CA LEU A 87 -3.99 3.92 -15.48
C LEU A 87 -5.03 5.04 -15.27
N ASN A 88 -5.96 4.88 -14.32
CA ASN A 88 -6.90 5.93 -13.91
C ASN A 88 -6.35 6.87 -12.83
N GLY A 89 -5.08 6.73 -12.46
CA GLY A 89 -4.41 7.60 -11.50
C GLY A 89 -4.67 7.31 -10.03
N VAL A 90 -5.34 6.21 -9.72
CA VAL A 90 -5.54 5.71 -8.35
C VAL A 90 -4.30 4.94 -7.89
N PRO A 91 -3.76 5.18 -6.68
CA PRO A 91 -2.60 4.45 -6.18
C PRO A 91 -2.86 2.96 -5.94
N PHE A 92 -1.82 2.13 -6.12
CA PHE A 92 -1.74 0.77 -5.61
C PHE A 92 -0.99 0.76 -4.28
N GLU A 93 -1.60 0.22 -3.24
CA GLU A 93 -1.02 0.18 -1.90
C GLU A 93 -1.14 -1.22 -1.30
N PRO A 94 -0.08 -2.02 -1.37
CA PRO A 94 -0.12 -3.41 -0.92
C PRO A 94 -0.21 -3.57 0.60
N GLY A 95 0.29 -2.62 1.39
CA GLY A 95 0.35 -2.71 2.85
C GLY A 95 -0.85 -2.08 3.56
N THR A 96 -0.95 -2.36 4.84
CA THR A 96 -1.91 -1.73 5.77
C THR A 96 -1.16 -0.93 6.83
N ALA A 97 -1.89 -0.14 7.61
CA ALA A 97 -1.38 0.51 8.82
C ALA A 97 -1.84 -0.22 10.11
N GLU A 98 -2.53 -1.33 9.96
CA GLU A 98 -3.08 -2.11 11.04
C GLU A 98 -2.09 -3.17 11.52
N PHE A 99 -1.74 -3.09 12.80
CA PHE A 99 -0.81 -4.00 13.47
C PHE A 99 -1.52 -4.75 14.60
N TRP A 100 -1.01 -5.94 14.91
CA TRP A 100 -1.46 -6.69 16.06
C TRP A 100 -1.30 -5.86 17.34
N ASN A 101 -2.33 -5.85 18.17
CA ASN A 101 -2.43 -5.03 19.39
C ASN A 101 -2.24 -3.52 19.15
N PHE A 102 -2.46 -3.02 17.93
CA PHE A 102 -2.22 -1.62 17.56
C PHE A 102 -0.78 -1.15 17.81
N ASP A 103 0.17 -2.08 17.87
CA ASP A 103 1.59 -1.79 18.09
C ASP A 103 2.40 -1.98 16.79
N PRO A 104 2.88 -0.90 16.16
CA PRO A 104 3.71 -0.98 14.95
C PRO A 104 5.06 -1.67 15.19
N ASN A 105 5.50 -1.79 16.45
CA ASN A 105 6.74 -2.48 16.81
C ASN A 105 6.53 -3.98 17.07
N ALA A 106 5.29 -4.45 17.09
CA ALA A 106 4.98 -5.87 17.30
C ALA A 106 5.53 -6.78 16.21
N GLY A 107 5.87 -6.23 15.03
CA GLY A 107 6.38 -7.00 13.89
C GLY A 107 5.31 -7.86 13.19
N TRP A 108 4.01 -7.68 13.53
CA TRP A 108 2.89 -8.42 12.95
C TRP A 108 1.89 -7.43 12.34
N LYS A 109 1.87 -7.39 11.01
CA LYS A 109 1.01 -6.50 10.24
C LYS A 109 -0.13 -7.29 9.61
N TYR A 110 -1.37 -6.84 9.81
CA TYR A 110 -2.52 -7.48 9.17
C TYR A 110 -2.44 -7.41 7.66
N GLU A 111 -2.80 -8.52 7.00
CA GLU A 111 -2.90 -8.57 5.54
C GLU A 111 -4.27 -8.07 5.07
N ALA A 112 -4.27 -7.04 4.23
CA ALA A 112 -5.48 -6.34 3.80
C ALA A 112 -6.51 -7.27 3.13
N MET A 113 -6.01 -8.18 2.30
CA MET A 113 -6.85 -9.07 1.49
C MET A 113 -7.08 -10.44 2.13
N SER A 114 -6.65 -10.64 3.39
CA SER A 114 -6.79 -11.91 4.11
C SER A 114 -8.25 -12.30 4.40
N GLY A 115 -9.16 -11.34 4.42
CA GLY A 115 -10.53 -11.54 4.92
C GLY A 115 -10.61 -11.75 6.43
N LYS A 116 -9.50 -11.67 7.17
CA LYS A 116 -9.42 -11.86 8.63
C LYS A 116 -9.58 -10.55 9.40
N ILE A 117 -9.41 -9.43 8.73
CA ILE A 117 -9.68 -8.10 9.26
C ILE A 117 -10.64 -7.37 8.32
N ASP A 118 -11.64 -6.68 8.89
CA ASP A 118 -12.59 -5.88 8.11
C ASP A 118 -12.03 -4.45 7.96
N LEU A 119 -11.40 -4.19 6.84
CA LEU A 119 -10.91 -2.86 6.46
C LEU A 119 -11.91 -2.06 5.60
N GLY A 120 -13.11 -2.60 5.40
CA GLY A 120 -14.16 -1.98 4.60
C GLY A 120 -13.77 -1.82 3.13
N LEU A 121 -13.06 -2.80 2.57
CA LEU A 121 -12.77 -2.82 1.13
C LEU A 121 -14.09 -2.88 0.34
N ASP A 122 -14.12 -2.18 -0.78
CA ASP A 122 -15.24 -2.26 -1.73
C ASP A 122 -15.07 -3.41 -2.72
N GLU A 123 -16.01 -3.53 -3.64
CA GLU A 123 -16.04 -4.56 -4.69
C GLU A 123 -14.88 -4.46 -5.69
N HIS A 124 -14.09 -3.39 -5.61
CA HIS A 124 -12.93 -3.14 -6.46
C HIS A 124 -11.60 -3.36 -5.72
N ASN A 125 -11.64 -4.03 -4.56
CA ASN A 125 -10.49 -4.28 -3.69
C ASN A 125 -9.80 -2.99 -3.24
N ALA A 126 -10.58 -1.95 -2.96
CA ALA A 126 -10.10 -0.64 -2.58
C ALA A 126 -10.81 -0.11 -1.33
N HIS A 127 -10.16 0.80 -0.64
CA HIS A 127 -10.78 1.57 0.43
C HIS A 127 -10.18 2.99 0.54
N VAL A 128 -10.52 3.72 1.62
CA VAL A 128 -10.17 5.13 1.75
C VAL A 128 -9.32 5.36 2.99
N GLN A 129 -8.19 6.07 2.83
CA GLN A 129 -7.36 6.51 3.95
C GLN A 129 -8.01 7.69 4.71
N PRO A 130 -7.55 8.00 5.94
CA PRO A 130 -8.03 9.18 6.70
C PRO A 130 -7.87 10.51 5.94
N THR A 131 -6.95 10.59 4.98
CA THR A 131 -6.75 11.74 4.08
C THR A 131 -7.77 11.85 2.96
N GLY A 132 -8.66 10.86 2.83
CA GLY A 132 -9.61 10.76 1.73
C GLY A 132 -9.06 10.06 0.47
N SER A 133 -7.82 9.57 0.50
CA SER A 133 -7.19 8.87 -0.62
C SER A 133 -7.83 7.49 -0.83
N TYR A 134 -8.50 7.31 -1.96
CA TYR A 134 -8.96 6.00 -2.44
C TYR A 134 -7.79 5.26 -3.08
N HIS A 135 -7.59 3.98 -2.77
CA HIS A 135 -6.46 3.19 -3.27
C HIS A 135 -6.82 1.71 -3.35
N TYR A 136 -6.15 1.00 -4.27
CA TYR A 136 -6.34 -0.44 -4.50
C TYR A 136 -5.37 -1.29 -3.68
N HIS A 137 -5.88 -2.37 -3.07
CA HIS A 137 -5.10 -3.43 -2.43
C HIS A 137 -4.96 -4.70 -3.29
N GLY A 138 -5.73 -4.79 -4.35
CA GLY A 138 -5.78 -5.94 -5.24
C GLY A 138 -6.25 -5.57 -6.63
N LEU A 139 -6.84 -6.53 -7.32
CA LEU A 139 -7.28 -6.38 -8.71
C LEU A 139 -8.33 -5.26 -8.85
N PRO A 140 -8.06 -4.20 -9.63
CA PRO A 140 -8.95 -3.04 -9.76
C PRO A 140 -10.10 -3.33 -10.73
N THR A 141 -11.09 -4.13 -10.31
CA THR A 141 -12.16 -4.66 -11.18
C THR A 141 -12.93 -3.58 -11.92
N GLY A 142 -13.19 -2.43 -11.26
CA GLY A 142 -13.88 -1.29 -11.87
C GLY A 142 -13.07 -0.65 -12.99
N LEU A 143 -11.74 -0.52 -12.82
CA LEU A 143 -10.85 -0.04 -13.88
C LEU A 143 -10.80 -1.03 -15.05
N ILE A 144 -10.67 -2.33 -14.79
CA ILE A 144 -10.62 -3.37 -15.82
C ILE A 144 -11.89 -3.31 -16.68
N ALA A 145 -13.05 -3.21 -16.06
CA ALA A 145 -14.32 -3.05 -16.78
C ALA A 145 -14.35 -1.78 -17.64
N LYS A 146 -13.81 -0.66 -17.15
CA LYS A 146 -13.69 0.60 -17.90
C LYS A 146 -12.75 0.50 -19.10
N LEU A 147 -11.68 -0.29 -18.99
CA LEU A 147 -10.76 -0.58 -20.10
C LEU A 147 -11.38 -1.53 -21.13
N GLY A 148 -12.64 -1.94 -20.95
CA GLY A 148 -13.33 -2.87 -21.84
C GLY A 148 -12.81 -4.29 -21.74
N GLY A 149 -12.13 -4.64 -20.63
CA GLY A 149 -11.47 -5.91 -20.43
C GLY A 149 -12.24 -6.91 -19.60
N ASP A 150 -11.82 -8.16 -19.74
CA ASP A 150 -12.14 -9.27 -18.85
C ASP A 150 -10.96 -9.50 -17.89
N GLU A 151 -11.23 -9.95 -16.68
CA GLU A 151 -10.18 -10.34 -15.72
C GLU A 151 -9.32 -11.50 -16.21
N LYS A 152 -9.77 -12.25 -17.23
CA LYS A 152 -9.06 -13.36 -17.86
C LYS A 152 -8.10 -12.96 -18.97
N GLU A 153 -7.95 -11.67 -19.23
CA GLU A 153 -6.99 -11.15 -20.20
C GLU A 153 -5.70 -10.71 -19.52
N MET A 154 -4.57 -10.81 -20.22
CA MET A 154 -3.33 -10.12 -19.82
C MET A 154 -3.46 -8.65 -20.17
N ARG A 155 -3.94 -7.85 -19.21
CA ARG A 155 -4.24 -6.44 -19.42
C ARG A 155 -3.37 -5.55 -18.54
N LEU A 156 -2.76 -4.55 -19.16
CA LEU A 156 -2.03 -3.50 -18.45
C LEU A 156 -3.04 -2.69 -17.61
N VAL A 157 -2.78 -2.59 -16.31
CA VAL A 157 -3.63 -1.82 -15.37
C VAL A 157 -2.90 -0.65 -14.71
N GLY A 158 -1.57 -0.58 -14.83
CA GLY A 158 -0.79 0.50 -14.26
C GLY A 158 0.70 0.29 -14.36
N TYR A 159 1.44 1.08 -13.60
CA TYR A 159 2.90 1.03 -13.53
C TYR A 159 3.35 1.11 -12.08
N ALA A 160 4.39 0.34 -11.73
CA ALA A 160 5.05 0.42 -10.45
C ALA A 160 5.99 1.63 -10.37
N ALA A 161 6.39 2.00 -9.16
CA ALA A 161 7.28 3.16 -8.95
C ALA A 161 8.66 3.02 -9.61
N ASP A 162 9.10 1.80 -9.86
CA ASP A 162 10.33 1.49 -10.60
C ASP A 162 10.18 1.51 -12.12
N GLY A 163 8.97 1.78 -12.63
CA GLY A 163 8.64 1.92 -14.04
C GLY A 163 8.18 0.65 -14.73
N PHE A 164 8.29 -0.52 -14.11
CA PHE A 164 7.80 -1.75 -14.69
C PHE A 164 6.27 -1.78 -14.75
N PRO A 165 5.67 -2.34 -15.83
CA PRO A 165 4.23 -2.42 -15.98
C PRO A 165 3.61 -3.42 -15.02
N ILE A 166 2.35 -3.18 -14.65
CA ILE A 166 1.53 -4.02 -13.79
C ILE A 166 0.35 -4.54 -14.60
N TYR A 167 0.19 -5.86 -14.63
CA TYR A 167 -0.87 -6.56 -15.35
C TYR A 167 -1.87 -7.23 -14.41
N THR A 168 -3.01 -7.61 -14.96
CA THR A 168 -4.00 -8.49 -14.32
C THR A 168 -3.39 -9.85 -13.95
N SER A 169 -4.21 -10.73 -13.36
CA SER A 169 -3.76 -12.07 -12.92
C SER A 169 -3.37 -13.02 -14.06
N PHE A 170 -3.77 -12.74 -15.29
CA PHE A 170 -3.52 -13.61 -16.43
C PHE A 170 -2.26 -13.20 -17.18
N GLY A 171 -1.49 -14.19 -17.62
CA GLY A 171 -0.31 -14.02 -18.44
C GLY A 171 -0.06 -15.25 -19.28
N TYR A 172 0.94 -15.24 -20.14
CA TYR A 172 1.30 -16.36 -20.99
C TYR A 172 1.70 -17.57 -20.16
N SER A 173 1.22 -18.78 -20.57
CA SER A 173 1.53 -20.04 -19.89
C SER A 173 3.00 -20.43 -19.98
N ASP A 174 3.64 -20.06 -21.08
CA ASP A 174 5.09 -19.98 -21.25
C ASP A 174 5.49 -18.51 -21.30
N PRO A 175 6.16 -17.99 -20.28
CA PRO A 175 6.51 -16.56 -20.21
C PRO A 175 7.50 -16.12 -21.30
N THR A 176 8.07 -17.04 -22.07
CA THR A 176 8.97 -16.75 -23.18
C THR A 176 8.30 -16.77 -24.54
N ASP A 177 7.04 -17.22 -24.63
CA ASP A 177 6.28 -17.37 -25.88
C ASP A 177 4.94 -16.60 -25.85
N ALA A 178 4.90 -15.45 -26.55
CA ALA A 178 3.68 -14.67 -26.70
C ALA A 178 2.53 -15.36 -27.45
N LYS A 179 2.77 -16.54 -28.02
CA LYS A 179 1.75 -17.36 -28.68
C LYS A 179 1.18 -18.44 -27.78
N SER A 180 1.80 -18.67 -26.63
CA SER A 180 1.28 -19.62 -25.66
C SER A 180 -0.08 -19.13 -25.10
N PRO A 181 -1.00 -20.04 -24.72
CA PRO A 181 -2.28 -19.65 -24.19
C PRO A 181 -2.13 -18.87 -22.88
N LEU A 182 -3.07 -17.98 -22.63
CA LEU A 182 -3.13 -17.30 -21.33
C LEU A 182 -3.60 -18.27 -20.24
N LYS A 183 -3.00 -18.15 -19.07
CA LYS A 183 -3.44 -18.82 -17.84
C LYS A 183 -3.48 -17.82 -16.67
N LYS A 184 -4.25 -18.14 -15.64
CA LYS A 184 -4.17 -17.42 -14.37
C LYS A 184 -2.84 -17.79 -13.69
N LEU A 185 -1.98 -16.79 -13.51
CA LEU A 185 -0.69 -16.96 -12.87
C LEU A 185 -0.86 -17.00 -11.35
N ARG A 186 -0.06 -17.86 -10.71
CA ARG A 186 -0.05 -18.05 -9.26
C ARG A 186 1.19 -17.44 -8.66
N SER A 187 1.01 -16.81 -7.51
CA SER A 187 2.12 -16.38 -6.67
C SER A 187 2.95 -17.59 -6.18
N SER A 188 4.23 -17.37 -5.95
CA SER A 188 5.11 -18.35 -5.27
C SER A 188 5.18 -18.12 -3.76
N TYR A 189 4.35 -17.24 -3.21
CA TYR A 189 4.21 -17.10 -1.77
C TYR A 189 3.21 -18.13 -1.22
N GLN A 190 3.55 -18.70 -0.07
CA GLN A 190 2.71 -19.68 0.63
C GLN A 190 2.59 -19.31 2.10
N VAL A 191 1.48 -19.71 2.72
CA VAL A 191 1.35 -19.65 4.17
C VAL A 191 2.38 -20.58 4.79
N LYS A 192 3.18 -20.08 5.71
CA LYS A 192 4.15 -20.87 6.49
C LYS A 192 3.44 -22.03 7.18
N LYS A 193 4.17 -23.11 7.36
CA LYS A 193 3.74 -24.24 8.20
C LYS A 193 4.11 -23.94 9.66
N ASP A 194 3.52 -24.68 10.58
CA ASP A 194 3.76 -24.60 12.04
C ASP A 194 3.07 -23.41 12.75
N THR A 195 3.58 -23.09 13.92
CA THR A 195 3.04 -22.06 14.82
C THR A 195 3.89 -20.79 14.81
N ARG A 196 3.27 -19.65 15.00
CA ARG A 196 3.98 -18.38 15.17
C ARG A 196 4.84 -18.41 16.42
N PRO A 197 6.13 -17.98 16.33
CA PRO A 197 7.06 -18.07 17.47
C PRO A 197 6.79 -17.05 18.58
N GLY A 198 5.78 -16.21 18.44
CA GLY A 198 5.45 -15.16 19.39
C GLY A 198 4.32 -14.26 18.86
N GLY A 199 4.17 -13.06 19.42
CA GLY A 199 3.16 -12.09 19.00
C GLY A 199 1.73 -12.63 19.17
N PRO A 200 0.96 -12.74 18.07
CA PRO A 200 -0.42 -13.24 18.12
C PRO A 200 -0.53 -14.73 18.48
N GLY A 201 0.60 -15.49 18.41
CA GLY A 201 0.57 -16.94 18.64
C GLY A 201 -0.28 -17.71 17.64
N GLY A 202 -0.55 -18.99 17.91
CA GLY A 202 -1.35 -19.86 17.05
C GLY A 202 -0.62 -20.29 15.79
N THR A 203 -1.33 -20.98 14.88
CA THR A 203 -0.80 -21.40 13.59
C THR A 203 -0.79 -20.25 12.59
N TYR A 204 0.14 -20.29 11.65
CA TYR A 204 0.11 -19.41 10.49
C TYR A 204 -1.16 -19.69 9.66
N ASP A 205 -1.97 -18.68 9.41
CA ASP A 205 -3.27 -18.83 8.73
C ASP A 205 -3.55 -17.73 7.69
N GLY A 206 -2.54 -16.92 7.38
CA GLY A 206 -2.63 -15.84 6.43
C GLY A 206 -3.24 -14.54 6.98
N THR A 207 -3.43 -14.45 8.29
CA THR A 207 -3.95 -13.22 8.92
C THR A 207 -2.97 -12.05 8.80
N PHE A 208 -1.68 -12.34 8.90
CA PHE A 208 -0.62 -11.34 8.90
C PHE A 208 0.27 -11.48 7.66
N THR A 209 0.85 -10.39 7.21
CA THR A 209 1.86 -10.39 6.14
C THR A 209 3.02 -11.33 6.47
N GLU A 210 3.40 -11.42 7.74
CA GLU A 210 4.48 -12.25 8.28
C GLU A 210 4.14 -13.76 8.29
N ASP A 211 2.88 -14.12 8.05
CA ASP A 211 2.46 -15.52 7.90
C ASP A 211 2.93 -16.17 6.61
N TYR A 212 3.38 -15.37 5.66
CA TYR A 212 3.76 -15.85 4.34
C TYR A 212 5.27 -15.95 4.16
N GLU A 213 5.67 -16.87 3.30
CA GLU A 213 7.05 -17.02 2.84
C GLU A 213 7.09 -17.24 1.32
N TYR A 214 8.15 -16.77 0.70
CA TYR A 214 8.42 -17.04 -0.71
C TYR A 214 9.06 -18.42 -0.86
N VAL A 215 8.47 -19.27 -1.72
CA VAL A 215 8.97 -20.61 -2.04
C VAL A 215 9.21 -20.69 -3.54
N ALA A 216 10.45 -20.54 -3.96
CA ALA A 216 10.83 -20.50 -5.36
C ALA A 216 10.26 -21.72 -6.14
N GLY A 217 9.61 -21.43 -7.27
CA GLY A 217 9.04 -22.48 -8.15
C GLY A 217 7.75 -23.13 -7.65
N SER A 218 7.17 -22.66 -6.54
CA SER A 218 5.87 -23.17 -6.07
C SER A 218 4.68 -22.56 -6.81
N GLY A 219 4.90 -21.44 -7.48
CA GLY A 219 3.97 -20.74 -8.37
C GLY A 219 4.63 -20.42 -9.71
N ASP A 220 4.10 -19.40 -10.37
CA ASP A 220 4.53 -18.99 -11.71
C ASP A 220 5.44 -17.74 -11.65
N LEU A 221 5.42 -17.02 -10.53
CA LEU A 221 6.02 -15.69 -10.38
C LEU A 221 7.20 -15.71 -9.42
N ASP A 222 8.12 -14.75 -9.60
CA ASP A 222 9.27 -14.57 -8.73
C ASP A 222 8.89 -13.91 -7.38
N GLU A 223 9.88 -13.63 -6.55
CA GLU A 223 9.70 -12.98 -5.24
C GLU A 223 9.10 -11.57 -5.32
N CYS A 224 9.22 -10.92 -6.48
CA CYS A 224 8.59 -9.63 -6.76
C CYS A 224 7.16 -9.78 -7.32
N ASN A 225 6.58 -10.98 -7.29
CA ASN A 225 5.27 -11.28 -7.90
C ASN A 225 5.21 -10.88 -9.38
N GLY A 226 6.28 -11.13 -10.11
CA GLY A 226 6.45 -10.79 -11.51
C GLY A 226 7.21 -11.84 -12.30
N VAL A 227 7.34 -11.62 -13.59
CA VAL A 227 8.03 -12.47 -14.54
C VAL A 227 8.62 -11.63 -15.67
N THR A 228 9.66 -12.14 -16.33
CA THR A 228 10.23 -11.49 -17.53
C THR A 228 9.72 -12.23 -18.77
N GLY A 229 9.22 -11.46 -19.74
CA GLY A 229 8.75 -11.99 -21.01
C GLY A 229 8.01 -10.95 -21.85
N PRO A 230 7.54 -11.34 -23.04
CA PRO A 230 6.72 -10.48 -23.90
C PRO A 230 5.36 -10.19 -23.23
N THR A 231 4.83 -9.03 -23.57
CA THR A 231 3.48 -8.61 -23.20
C THR A 231 2.81 -7.96 -24.42
N PRO A 232 1.51 -7.72 -24.43
CA PRO A 232 0.86 -7.01 -25.53
C PRO A 232 1.52 -5.65 -25.85
N GLU A 233 1.93 -4.89 -24.82
CA GLU A 233 2.56 -3.58 -24.98
C GLU A 233 4.09 -3.63 -25.16
N TYR A 234 4.72 -4.74 -24.77
CA TYR A 234 6.17 -4.94 -24.84
C TYR A 234 6.51 -6.27 -25.51
N PRO A 235 6.32 -6.41 -26.84
CA PRO A 235 6.50 -7.68 -27.55
C PRO A 235 7.96 -8.18 -27.58
N GLN A 236 8.93 -7.32 -27.30
CA GLN A 236 10.35 -7.69 -27.17
C GLN A 236 10.71 -8.24 -25.78
N GLY A 237 9.75 -8.23 -24.87
CA GLY A 237 9.93 -8.69 -23.50
C GLY A 237 10.35 -7.57 -22.53
N ILE A 238 9.81 -7.64 -21.36
CA ILE A 238 10.14 -6.77 -20.21
C ILE A 238 9.84 -7.55 -18.93
N PHE A 239 10.50 -7.21 -17.82
CA PHE A 239 9.99 -7.64 -16.52
C PHE A 239 8.64 -6.94 -16.26
N HIS A 240 7.67 -7.66 -15.74
CA HIS A 240 6.36 -7.10 -15.42
C HIS A 240 5.76 -7.78 -14.19
N TYR A 241 5.01 -6.99 -13.42
CA TYR A 241 4.29 -7.45 -12.24
C TYR A 241 2.91 -7.98 -12.64
N HIS A 242 2.41 -8.93 -11.84
CA HIS A 242 1.02 -9.38 -11.92
C HIS A 242 0.29 -9.16 -10.60
N ILE A 243 -0.98 -8.74 -10.69
CA ILE A 243 -1.86 -8.72 -9.53
C ILE A 243 -2.47 -10.11 -9.40
N THR A 244 -2.07 -10.86 -8.38
CA THR A 244 -2.56 -12.23 -8.14
C THR A 244 -3.82 -12.26 -7.28
N ALA A 245 -4.55 -13.37 -7.29
CA ALA A 245 -5.68 -13.58 -6.41
C ALA A 245 -5.24 -13.92 -4.99
N GLU A 246 -4.11 -14.64 -4.89
CA GLU A 246 -3.47 -15.03 -3.63
C GLU A 246 -2.45 -13.98 -3.20
N PHE A 247 -2.02 -14.05 -1.93
CA PHE A 247 -0.93 -13.20 -1.42
C PHE A 247 0.31 -13.27 -2.36
N PRO A 248 0.95 -12.15 -2.64
CA PRO A 248 0.81 -10.83 -2.04
C PRO A 248 -0.23 -9.93 -2.73
N GLN A 249 -1.04 -10.40 -3.64
CA GLN A 249 -1.90 -9.67 -4.57
C GLN A 249 -1.09 -8.61 -5.34
N LEU A 250 -0.73 -7.53 -4.67
CA LEU A 250 0.24 -6.52 -5.13
C LEU A 250 1.61 -6.83 -4.53
N SER A 251 2.67 -6.69 -5.30
CA SER A 251 4.03 -6.96 -4.83
C SER A 251 4.40 -6.15 -3.59
N ARG A 252 5.22 -6.75 -2.73
CA ARG A 252 5.86 -6.11 -1.57
C ARG A 252 7.30 -5.67 -1.87
N LEU A 253 7.80 -6.02 -3.05
CA LEU A 253 9.17 -5.78 -3.49
C LEU A 253 9.18 -5.13 -4.87
N TYR A 254 10.06 -4.17 -5.06
CA TYR A 254 10.37 -3.63 -6.38
C TYR A 254 11.51 -4.42 -7.03
N LYS A 255 11.39 -4.71 -8.32
CA LYS A 255 12.43 -5.36 -9.13
C LYS A 255 13.53 -4.38 -9.55
N GLY A 256 13.15 -3.13 -9.73
CA GLY A 256 14.03 -2.01 -10.06
C GLY A 256 14.08 -0.98 -8.94
N THR A 257 14.76 0.14 -9.19
CA THR A 257 14.84 1.24 -8.22
C THR A 257 13.58 2.11 -8.30
N PRO A 258 12.79 2.21 -7.22
CA PRO A 258 11.57 3.03 -7.23
C PRO A 258 11.89 4.53 -7.26
N ASP A 259 11.07 5.31 -7.95
CA ASP A 259 11.16 6.77 -7.95
C ASP A 259 10.56 7.34 -6.65
N SER A 260 11.24 8.31 -6.05
CA SER A 260 10.85 8.92 -4.78
C SER A 260 9.53 9.71 -4.83
N SER A 261 8.99 9.99 -6.01
CA SER A 261 7.67 10.63 -6.15
C SER A 261 6.51 9.76 -5.60
N PHE A 262 6.75 8.48 -5.39
CA PHE A 262 5.78 7.56 -4.78
C PHE A 262 5.86 7.51 -3.25
N GLU A 263 6.88 8.10 -2.66
CA GLU A 263 6.99 8.18 -1.20
C GLU A 263 5.86 9.04 -0.61
N LYS A 264 5.18 8.52 0.40
CA LYS A 264 4.18 9.29 1.14
C LYS A 264 4.89 10.39 1.90
N ARG A 265 4.65 11.63 1.52
CA ARG A 265 5.11 12.77 2.29
C ARG A 265 4.41 12.74 3.65
N GLY A 266 5.18 12.62 4.70
CA GLY A 266 4.67 12.84 6.05
C GLY A 266 4.02 14.24 6.13
N PRO A 267 3.15 14.51 7.13
CA PRO A 267 2.58 15.84 7.30
C PRO A 267 3.71 16.86 7.34
N GLY A 268 3.72 17.77 6.36
CA GLY A 268 4.71 18.84 6.29
C GLY A 268 4.70 19.68 7.56
N PRO A 269 5.81 20.33 7.95
CA PRO A 269 5.82 21.25 9.07
C PRO A 269 4.85 22.40 8.79
N GLY A 270 3.63 22.32 9.31
CA GLY A 270 2.56 23.33 9.11
C GLY A 270 1.14 22.80 9.03
N SER A 271 0.92 21.51 8.85
CA SER A 271 -0.43 20.94 8.95
C SER A 271 -0.76 20.65 10.42
N SER A 272 -1.22 21.68 11.14
CA SER A 272 -1.87 21.50 12.44
C SER A 272 -3.13 20.66 12.23
N GLY A 273 -3.06 19.38 12.60
CA GLY A 273 -4.17 18.47 12.54
C GLY A 273 -5.40 19.01 13.26
N GLY A 274 -6.55 18.97 12.61
CA GLY A 274 -7.84 19.16 13.23
C GLY A 274 -8.06 18.16 14.38
N PRO A 275 -8.93 18.47 15.35
CA PRO A 275 -9.05 17.73 16.59
C PRO A 275 -9.63 16.33 16.39
N GLY A 276 -8.79 15.33 16.43
CA GLY A 276 -9.18 13.94 16.56
C GLY A 276 -9.77 13.69 17.94
N GLY A 277 -11.03 13.24 17.98
CA GLY A 277 -11.80 13.02 19.21
C GLY A 277 -11.11 12.11 20.20
N ARG A 278 -10.75 12.65 21.35
CA ARG A 278 -10.47 11.90 22.57
C ARG A 278 -11.78 11.35 23.10
N LEU A 279 -11.96 10.06 23.09
CA LEU A 279 -12.92 9.40 23.97
C LEU A 279 -12.38 9.50 25.41
N GLY A 280 -13.16 10.17 26.26
CA GLY A 280 -12.79 10.40 27.63
C GLY A 280 -13.01 9.17 28.52
N ALA A 281 -12.11 8.99 29.47
CA ALA A 281 -12.42 8.34 30.73
C ALA A 281 -12.02 9.33 31.83
N GLY A 282 -13.03 9.80 32.55
CA GLY A 282 -12.84 10.71 33.68
C GLY A 282 -12.44 9.95 34.93
N SER A 283 -11.66 10.63 35.75
CA SER A 283 -11.93 10.75 37.19
C SER A 283 -10.87 11.65 37.82
N GLY A 284 -11.35 12.58 38.62
CA GLY A 284 -10.63 13.71 39.14
C GLY A 284 -9.66 13.41 40.27
N GLN A 285 -8.81 14.35 40.49
CA GLN A 285 -8.63 14.97 41.82
C GLN A 285 -7.68 16.16 41.73
N GLN A 286 -8.18 17.27 42.22
CA GLN A 286 -7.41 18.49 42.51
C GLN A 286 -6.35 18.26 43.57
N ARG A 287 -5.14 18.80 43.42
CA ARG A 287 -4.40 19.43 44.54
C ARG A 287 -3.54 20.58 44.03
N ARG A 288 -3.72 21.70 44.79
CA ARG A 288 -2.98 22.96 44.71
C ARG A 288 -1.57 22.80 45.28
N GLY A 289 -0.67 23.67 44.88
CA GLY A 289 0.46 24.09 45.73
C GLY A 289 1.74 24.45 44.99
N GLY A 290 2.01 25.74 44.85
CA GLY A 290 3.12 26.55 45.19
C GLY A 290 4.50 26.38 44.50
N PRO A 291 5.19 27.53 44.26
CA PRO A 291 6.45 27.59 43.54
C PRO A 291 7.66 27.42 44.45
N GLY A 292 8.72 26.76 43.97
CA GLY A 292 9.94 26.60 44.74
C GLY A 292 11.17 26.24 43.89
N ALA A 293 12.03 27.23 43.76
CA ALA A 293 13.50 27.23 43.78
C ALA A 293 14.32 26.32 42.80
N ARG A 294 15.11 27.02 42.02
CA ARG A 294 16.27 26.50 41.26
C ARG A 294 17.38 26.11 42.24
N GLY A 295 17.99 24.92 42.00
CA GLY A 295 19.29 24.53 42.60
C GLY A 295 20.26 24.09 41.48
N PRO A 296 21.59 24.23 41.67
CA PRO A 296 22.57 24.25 40.61
C PRO A 296 23.00 22.85 40.14
N ARG A 297 23.45 22.79 38.87
CA ARG A 297 24.08 21.61 38.25
C ARG A 297 25.46 21.36 38.85
N PRO A 298 25.89 20.10 39.04
CA PRO A 298 27.29 19.80 39.15
C PRO A 298 27.86 19.31 37.79
N ASP A 299 28.93 20.01 37.37
CA ASP A 299 29.81 19.57 36.29
C ASP A 299 30.65 18.35 36.77
N GLY A 300 30.72 17.30 35.97
CA GLY A 300 31.61 16.20 36.14
C GLY A 300 31.72 15.33 34.88
N PRO A 301 32.92 14.97 34.40
CA PRO A 301 33.14 14.30 33.14
C PRO A 301 32.79 12.82 33.24
N LEU A 302 32.12 12.30 32.18
CA LEU A 302 31.81 10.88 32.01
C LEU A 302 33.06 10.08 31.69
N PRO A 303 33.20 8.84 32.22
CA PRO A 303 34.34 7.97 31.92
C PRO A 303 34.22 7.36 30.52
N ARG A 304 35.35 7.33 29.81
CA ARG A 304 35.58 6.58 28.56
C ARG A 304 35.44 5.09 28.83
N ARG A 305 34.61 4.41 28.00
CA ARG A 305 34.69 2.93 27.87
C ARG A 305 35.63 2.61 26.73
N GLU A 306 36.67 1.90 27.04
CA GLU A 306 37.63 1.28 26.13
C GLU A 306 36.97 0.15 25.31
N GLY A 307 37.54 -0.06 24.11
CA GLY A 307 37.04 -0.88 23.04
C GLY A 307 36.98 -2.37 23.31
N GLN A 308 36.11 -2.98 22.55
CA GLN A 308 36.28 -4.37 22.10
C GLN A 308 35.97 -4.44 20.61
N ASP A 309 37.05 -4.49 19.83
CA ASP A 309 37.05 -4.97 18.45
C ASP A 309 36.47 -6.38 18.40
N ARG A 310 35.39 -6.55 17.68
CA ARG A 310 34.96 -7.85 17.15
C ARG A 310 34.74 -7.73 15.65
N ASN A 311 35.73 -8.30 14.97
CA ASN A 311 35.75 -8.61 13.55
C ASN A 311 34.49 -9.42 13.12
N PRO A 312 33.75 -9.05 12.07
CA PRO A 312 32.69 -9.90 11.54
C PRO A 312 33.27 -11.01 10.69
N LEU A 313 32.95 -12.23 11.07
CA LEU A 313 33.26 -13.48 10.39
C LEU A 313 32.79 -13.48 8.94
N ALA A 314 33.71 -13.90 8.08
CA ALA A 314 33.48 -14.16 6.66
C ALA A 314 32.40 -15.25 6.44
N ALA A 315 31.59 -15.07 5.40
CA ALA A 315 30.68 -16.08 4.92
C ALA A 315 31.42 -17.28 4.32
N PRO A 316 30.93 -18.52 4.48
CA PRO A 316 31.52 -19.69 3.86
C PRO A 316 31.27 -19.74 2.33
N PRO A 317 32.19 -20.34 1.54
CA PRO A 317 32.01 -20.48 0.10
C PRO A 317 31.02 -21.59 -0.24
N PHE A 318 30.30 -21.40 -1.34
CA PHE A 318 29.41 -22.40 -1.94
C PHE A 318 30.23 -23.57 -2.51
N PRO A 319 29.76 -24.80 -2.39
CA PRO A 319 30.36 -25.95 -3.07
C PRO A 319 29.99 -25.99 -4.57
N PRO A 320 30.79 -26.71 -5.39
CA PRO A 320 30.71 -26.71 -6.84
C PRO A 320 29.47 -27.37 -7.41
#